data_499bfab42efc935c86c13b0520a3ba2d
#
_entry.id   499bfab42efc935c86c13b0520a3ba2d
#
_cell.length_a   1.000
_cell.length_b   1.000
_cell.length_c   1.000
_cell.angle_alpha   90.00
_cell.angle_beta   90.00
_cell.angle_gamma   90.00
#
_symmetry.space_group_name_H-M   'P 1'
#
loop_
_entity.id
_entity.type
_entity.pdbx_description
1 polymer ?
#
loop_
_entity_poly.entity_id
_entity_poly.type
_entity_poly.pdbx_seq_one_letter_code
_entity_poly.pdbx_strand_id
1 'polypeptide(L)'
;MDKKFGVFINKKAGKGKPRVFSKLLQEELKKHALQYEMYENEWPDSLEGLTDVFVVGGDGTLNYFINKYPDCSVPITIIRSGSGNDFHKELFGKKKDFKRNFETALHGEILPIDAGNCNGKWFLNGCGIGFDGRVVRSMKHKRSKSFGLSAYLVHTLKNLFFYRSGKYSIRYNGSSLNMKALMITVANGAKYGGGFMVAPGAKINDGRLNLVIDPFTQTQNRKAYRIKHYFRSFGGIGYHRCRKTHGCACRRGIFFFQSF
;
A
#
# COMPACT_ATOMS: atom_id res chain seq x y z
N MET A 1 30.73 -4.89 -1.53
CA MET A 1 30.08 -5.84 -0.62
C MET A 1 29.26 -6.81 -1.46
N ASP A 2 29.40 -8.08 -1.23
CA ASP A 2 28.59 -9.10 -1.91
C ASP A 2 27.14 -8.96 -1.48
N LYS A 3 26.22 -8.94 -2.46
CA LYS A 3 24.79 -8.87 -2.17
C LYS A 3 24.27 -10.18 -1.57
N LYS A 4 23.55 -10.09 -0.44
CA LYS A 4 22.83 -11.20 0.16
C LYS A 4 21.34 -10.89 0.21
N PHE A 5 20.54 -11.63 -0.55
CA PHE A 5 19.13 -11.39 -0.74
C PHE A 5 18.26 -12.18 0.25
N GLY A 6 17.30 -11.50 0.90
CA GLY A 6 16.19 -12.16 1.57
C GLY A 6 14.99 -12.26 0.62
N VAL A 7 14.45 -13.45 0.40
CA VAL A 7 13.29 -13.67 -0.47
C VAL A 7 12.06 -14.03 0.36
N PHE A 8 11.15 -13.09 0.50
CA PHE A 8 9.95 -13.19 1.34
C PHE A 8 8.72 -13.53 0.50
N ILE A 9 8.16 -14.71 0.70
CA ILE A 9 7.12 -15.28 -0.16
C ILE A 9 5.83 -15.52 0.62
N ASN A 10 4.72 -15.01 0.10
CA ASN A 10 3.40 -15.36 0.60
C ASN A 10 2.72 -16.37 -0.33
N LYS A 11 2.87 -17.65 -0.02
CA LYS A 11 2.27 -18.76 -0.80
C LYS A 11 0.74 -18.68 -0.93
N LYS A 12 0.06 -17.98 0.00
CA LYS A 12 -1.40 -17.82 0.03
C LYS A 12 -1.91 -16.70 -0.89
N ALA A 13 -1.00 -15.85 -1.40
CA ALA A 13 -1.35 -14.79 -2.33
C ALA A 13 -1.63 -15.31 -3.75
N GLY A 14 -2.34 -14.54 -4.57
CA GLY A 14 -2.36 -14.64 -6.03
C GLY A 14 -2.75 -15.98 -6.66
N LYS A 15 -3.50 -16.84 -5.98
CA LYS A 15 -3.93 -18.17 -6.51
C LYS A 15 -2.75 -19.06 -6.97
N GLY A 16 -1.68 -19.11 -6.20
CA GLY A 16 -0.51 -19.96 -6.48
C GLY A 16 0.60 -19.29 -7.32
N LYS A 17 0.36 -18.12 -7.90
CA LYS A 17 1.38 -17.38 -8.67
C LYS A 17 2.70 -17.13 -7.91
N PRO A 18 2.71 -16.85 -6.60
CA PRO A 18 3.97 -16.66 -5.85
C PRO A 18 4.90 -17.86 -5.96
N ARG A 19 4.37 -19.10 -6.03
CA ARG A 19 5.19 -20.32 -6.18
C ARG A 19 5.93 -20.37 -7.51
N VAL A 20 5.31 -19.89 -8.59
CA VAL A 20 5.96 -19.85 -9.91
C VAL A 20 7.07 -18.81 -9.89
N PHE A 21 6.76 -17.60 -9.41
CA PHE A 21 7.75 -16.51 -9.37
C PHE A 21 8.89 -16.78 -8.38
N SER A 22 8.65 -17.47 -7.26
CA SER A 22 9.72 -17.84 -6.34
C SER A 22 10.69 -18.84 -6.95
N LYS A 23 10.20 -19.80 -7.74
CA LYS A 23 11.09 -20.74 -8.49
C LYS A 23 11.93 -19.99 -9.52
N LEU A 24 11.30 -19.16 -10.36
CA LEU A 24 12.01 -18.34 -11.34
C LEU A 24 13.07 -17.44 -10.67
N LEU A 25 12.73 -16.84 -9.55
CA LEU A 25 13.66 -15.99 -8.82
C LEU A 25 14.84 -16.81 -8.26
N GLN A 26 14.57 -18.00 -7.72
CA GLN A 26 15.60 -18.90 -7.23
C GLN A 26 16.56 -19.36 -8.37
N GLU A 27 16.02 -19.64 -9.54
CA GLU A 27 16.81 -20.01 -10.73
C GLU A 27 17.73 -18.87 -11.17
N GLU A 28 17.21 -17.63 -11.24
CA GLU A 28 18.01 -16.46 -11.61
C GLU A 28 19.07 -16.13 -10.55
N LEU A 29 18.74 -16.22 -9.24
CA LEU A 29 19.71 -16.01 -8.18
C LEU A 29 20.88 -17.01 -8.24
N LYS A 30 20.58 -18.30 -8.47
CA LYS A 30 21.59 -19.35 -8.66
C LYS A 30 22.44 -19.11 -9.89
N LYS A 31 21.83 -18.76 -11.02
CA LYS A 31 22.52 -18.50 -12.28
C LYS A 31 23.53 -17.36 -12.16
N HIS A 32 23.22 -16.36 -11.33
CA HIS A 32 24.12 -15.22 -11.07
C HIS A 32 25.04 -15.44 -9.86
N ALA A 33 25.11 -16.66 -9.31
CA ALA A 33 25.92 -17.01 -8.14
C ALA A 33 25.69 -16.07 -6.92
N LEU A 34 24.46 -15.56 -6.75
CA LEU A 34 24.10 -14.64 -5.68
C LEU A 34 23.75 -15.38 -4.40
N GLN A 35 24.13 -14.84 -3.24
CA GLN A 35 23.73 -15.38 -1.94
C GLN A 35 22.27 -15.00 -1.66
N TYR A 36 21.49 -15.97 -1.17
CA TYR A 36 20.09 -15.71 -0.83
C TYR A 36 19.55 -16.67 0.23
N GLU A 37 18.51 -16.19 0.95
CA GLU A 37 17.71 -16.97 1.87
C GLU A 37 16.22 -16.88 1.51
N MET A 38 15.50 -18.03 1.57
CA MET A 38 14.09 -18.13 1.18
C MET A 38 13.20 -18.24 2.41
N TYR A 39 12.24 -17.32 2.56
CA TYR A 39 11.30 -17.27 3.69
C TYR A 39 9.86 -17.45 3.17
N GLU A 40 9.33 -18.67 3.27
CA GLU A 40 8.05 -19.02 2.66
C GLU A 40 6.88 -19.13 3.65
N ASN A 41 7.11 -19.68 4.84
CA ASN A 41 6.08 -19.93 5.84
C ASN A 41 6.26 -19.03 7.07
N GLU A 42 7.46 -18.99 7.57
CA GLU A 42 7.87 -18.15 8.70
C GLU A 42 8.90 -17.15 8.23
N TRP A 43 8.70 -15.92 8.61
CA TRP A 43 9.61 -14.84 8.29
C TRP A 43 10.44 -14.53 9.53
N PRO A 44 11.74 -14.34 9.43
CA PRO A 44 12.61 -14.09 10.58
C PRO A 44 12.17 -12.83 11.33
N ASP A 45 12.65 -12.68 12.56
CA ASP A 45 12.34 -11.48 13.35
C ASP A 45 13.23 -10.30 13.02
N SER A 46 14.37 -10.54 12.38
CA SER A 46 15.32 -9.51 11.93
C SER A 46 15.70 -9.70 10.47
N LEU A 47 16.09 -8.60 9.82
CA LEU A 47 16.69 -8.58 8.49
C LEU A 47 18.23 -8.50 8.54
N GLU A 48 18.82 -8.73 9.71
CA GLU A 48 20.25 -8.67 9.92
C GLU A 48 21.01 -9.61 8.97
N GLY A 49 22.12 -9.12 8.42
CA GLY A 49 22.92 -9.87 7.47
C GLY A 49 22.38 -9.88 6.03
N LEU A 50 21.18 -9.33 5.76
CA LEU A 50 20.66 -9.12 4.41
C LEU A 50 21.06 -7.75 3.90
N THR A 51 21.43 -7.67 2.61
CA THR A 51 21.71 -6.40 1.92
C THR A 51 20.54 -5.90 1.10
N ASP A 52 19.69 -6.81 0.62
CA ASP A 52 18.57 -6.55 -0.28
C ASP A 52 17.41 -7.51 0.00
N VAL A 53 16.20 -7.13 -0.35
CA VAL A 53 15.00 -7.95 -0.11
C VAL A 53 14.13 -8.05 -1.35
N PHE A 54 13.69 -9.26 -1.67
CA PHE A 54 12.59 -9.51 -2.59
C PHE A 54 11.30 -9.81 -1.81
N VAL A 55 10.24 -9.08 -2.09
CA VAL A 55 8.89 -9.38 -1.59
C VAL A 55 8.05 -9.96 -2.73
N VAL A 56 7.80 -11.27 -2.69
CA VAL A 56 7.03 -12.00 -3.70
C VAL A 56 5.57 -12.09 -3.27
N GLY A 57 4.76 -11.20 -3.79
CA GLY A 57 3.35 -11.10 -3.35
C GLY A 57 2.57 -9.99 -4.05
N GLY A 58 1.48 -9.59 -3.43
CA GLY A 58 0.68 -8.43 -3.79
C GLY A 58 0.74 -7.35 -2.72
N ASP A 59 -0.12 -6.30 -2.86
CA ASP A 59 -0.17 -5.17 -1.93
C ASP A 59 -0.33 -5.59 -0.46
N GLY A 60 -1.12 -6.64 -0.19
CA GLY A 60 -1.29 -7.19 1.16
C GLY A 60 -0.03 -7.85 1.74
N THR A 61 0.79 -8.50 0.89
CA THR A 61 2.06 -9.11 1.30
C THR A 61 3.08 -8.03 1.62
N LEU A 62 3.16 -7.01 0.77
CA LEU A 62 4.02 -5.86 0.98
C LEU A 62 3.62 -5.08 2.24
N ASN A 63 2.32 -4.87 2.43
CA ASN A 63 1.82 -4.23 3.65
C ASN A 63 2.16 -5.03 4.92
N TYR A 64 2.08 -6.37 4.87
CA TYR A 64 2.52 -7.21 5.97
C TYR A 64 4.02 -7.07 6.22
N PHE A 65 4.85 -7.05 5.17
CA PHE A 65 6.30 -6.90 5.27
C PHE A 65 6.68 -5.61 5.99
N ILE A 66 6.21 -4.45 5.57
CA ILE A 66 6.53 -3.16 6.18
C ILE A 66 6.02 -3.01 7.62
N ASN A 67 5.00 -3.77 8.00
CA ASN A 67 4.48 -3.80 9.36
C ASN A 67 5.22 -4.79 10.27
N LYS A 68 5.82 -5.85 9.71
CA LYS A 68 6.71 -6.74 10.46
C LYS A 68 8.09 -6.10 10.65
N TYR A 69 8.56 -5.36 9.66
CA TYR A 69 9.86 -4.69 9.68
C TYR A 69 9.72 -3.18 9.49
N PRO A 70 9.18 -2.46 10.49
CA PRO A 70 8.89 -1.03 10.36
C PRO A 70 10.16 -0.18 10.21
N ASP A 71 11.30 -0.66 10.70
CA ASP A 71 12.59 0.01 10.65
C ASP A 71 13.50 -0.55 9.53
N CYS A 72 12.88 -1.17 8.52
CA CYS A 72 13.60 -1.74 7.37
C CYS A 72 14.40 -0.66 6.63
N SER A 73 15.71 -0.78 6.65
CA SER A 73 16.65 0.09 5.92
C SER A 73 17.23 -0.55 4.65
N VAL A 74 17.00 -1.87 4.45
CA VAL A 74 17.48 -2.54 3.24
C VAL A 74 16.53 -2.30 2.06
N PRO A 75 17.07 -2.16 0.83
CA PRO A 75 16.27 -1.97 -0.37
C PRO A 75 15.28 -3.11 -0.63
N ILE A 76 14.06 -2.76 -1.01
CA ILE A 76 12.97 -3.70 -1.27
C ILE A 76 12.66 -3.74 -2.76
N THR A 77 12.74 -4.92 -3.36
CA THR A 77 12.26 -5.18 -4.73
C THR A 77 10.99 -6.01 -4.70
N ILE A 78 9.96 -5.58 -5.43
CA ILE A 78 8.67 -6.25 -5.43
C ILE A 78 8.55 -7.16 -6.66
N ILE A 79 8.32 -8.46 -6.43
CA ILE A 79 7.91 -9.41 -7.46
C ILE A 79 6.40 -9.60 -7.39
N ARG A 80 5.69 -8.92 -8.28
CA ARG A 80 4.23 -8.89 -8.23
C ARG A 80 3.56 -10.21 -8.59
N SER A 81 2.84 -10.76 -7.67
CA SER A 81 2.08 -12.00 -7.85
C SER A 81 0.64 -11.93 -7.29
N GLY A 82 0.24 -10.78 -6.76
CA GLY A 82 -1.10 -10.52 -6.26
C GLY A 82 -2.13 -10.20 -7.37
N SER A 83 -3.37 -9.89 -6.95
CA SER A 83 -4.47 -9.54 -7.87
C SER A 83 -4.50 -8.05 -8.21
N GLY A 84 -4.26 -7.15 -7.24
CA GLY A 84 -4.26 -5.70 -7.41
C GLY A 84 -2.90 -5.20 -7.90
N ASN A 85 -1.88 -5.35 -7.08
CA ASN A 85 -0.52 -4.87 -7.27
C ASN A 85 -0.48 -3.38 -7.60
N ASP A 86 -1.26 -2.60 -6.88
CA ASP A 86 -1.43 -1.17 -7.16
C ASP A 86 -0.15 -0.40 -6.85
N PHE A 87 0.52 -0.74 -5.74
CA PHE A 87 1.80 -0.13 -5.38
C PHE A 87 2.92 -0.47 -6.37
N HIS A 88 3.00 -1.74 -6.82
CA HIS A 88 3.96 -2.12 -7.86
C HIS A 88 3.74 -1.33 -9.16
N LYS A 89 2.46 -1.09 -9.54
CA LYS A 89 2.14 -0.30 -10.74
C LYS A 89 2.51 1.18 -10.58
N GLU A 90 2.46 1.68 -9.37
CA GLU A 90 2.90 3.05 -9.06
C GLU A 90 4.41 3.20 -9.27
N LEU A 91 5.22 2.23 -8.79
CA LEU A 91 6.67 2.22 -8.93
C LEU A 91 7.14 1.93 -10.36
N PHE A 92 6.61 0.86 -11.00
CA PHE A 92 7.16 0.28 -12.23
C PHE A 92 6.22 0.38 -13.42
N GLY A 93 5.07 1.06 -13.28
CA GLY A 93 4.05 1.11 -14.31
C GLY A 93 3.31 -0.22 -14.50
N LYS A 94 2.58 -0.34 -15.63
CA LYS A 94 1.70 -1.50 -15.87
C LYS A 94 2.43 -2.75 -16.39
N LYS A 95 3.64 -2.64 -16.91
CA LYS A 95 4.35 -3.75 -17.52
C LYS A 95 4.67 -4.83 -16.48
N LYS A 96 4.46 -6.09 -16.89
CA LYS A 96 4.75 -7.29 -16.11
C LYS A 96 6.02 -7.88 -16.65
N ASP A 97 7.13 -7.47 -16.14
CA ASP A 97 8.41 -8.03 -16.56
C ASP A 97 9.18 -8.50 -15.33
N PHE A 98 9.23 -9.81 -15.16
CA PHE A 98 9.97 -10.44 -14.08
C PHE A 98 11.47 -10.17 -14.23
N LYS A 99 11.99 -10.34 -15.44
CA LYS A 99 13.42 -10.17 -15.72
C LYS A 99 13.85 -8.74 -15.44
N ARG A 100 13.05 -7.77 -15.88
CA ARG A 100 13.28 -6.36 -15.57
C ARG A 100 13.30 -6.08 -14.06
N ASN A 101 12.36 -6.64 -13.28
CA ASN A 101 12.35 -6.47 -11.83
C ASN A 101 13.58 -7.11 -11.16
N PHE A 102 14.06 -8.23 -11.69
CA PHE A 102 15.28 -8.87 -11.21
C PHE A 102 16.51 -8.01 -11.49
N GLU A 103 16.66 -7.52 -12.72
CA GLU A 103 17.74 -6.59 -13.09
C GLU A 103 17.72 -5.30 -12.25
N THR A 104 16.51 -4.80 -11.95
CA THR A 104 16.37 -3.65 -11.03
C THR A 104 16.96 -3.94 -9.65
N ALA A 105 16.77 -5.14 -9.11
CA ALA A 105 17.34 -5.52 -7.82
C ALA A 105 18.87 -5.59 -7.85
N LEU A 106 19.46 -5.87 -9.00
CA LEU A 106 20.91 -5.95 -9.15
C LEU A 106 21.55 -4.57 -9.38
N HIS A 107 20.94 -3.76 -10.24
CA HIS A 107 21.57 -2.59 -10.84
C HIS A 107 20.73 -1.30 -10.74
N GLY A 108 19.50 -1.38 -10.22
CA GLY A 108 18.61 -0.23 -10.12
C GLY A 108 19.02 0.76 -9.04
N GLU A 109 18.49 1.97 -9.14
CA GLU A 109 18.67 3.00 -8.12
C GLU A 109 17.78 2.73 -6.89
N ILE A 110 18.24 3.15 -5.72
CA ILE A 110 17.47 3.07 -4.48
C ILE A 110 16.61 4.33 -4.36
N LEU A 111 15.29 4.14 -4.40
CA LEU A 111 14.33 5.22 -4.27
C LEU A 111 13.73 5.24 -2.85
N PRO A 112 13.89 6.33 -2.09
CA PRO A 112 13.17 6.49 -0.83
C PRO A 112 11.69 6.73 -1.09
N ILE A 113 10.83 5.93 -0.44
CA ILE A 113 9.38 5.97 -0.60
C ILE A 113 8.74 6.37 0.73
N ASP A 114 7.82 7.31 0.66
CA ASP A 114 7.00 7.71 1.80
C ASP A 114 6.05 6.59 2.21
N ALA A 115 5.79 6.48 3.50
CA ALA A 115 4.76 5.61 4.06
C ALA A 115 3.94 6.38 5.10
N GLY A 116 2.66 6.08 5.19
CA GLY A 116 1.82 6.59 6.27
C GLY A 116 1.70 5.57 7.40
N ASN A 117 1.57 6.06 8.62
CA ASN A 117 1.25 5.24 9.79
C ASN A 117 -0.10 5.67 10.36
N CYS A 118 -1.02 4.74 10.47
CA CYS A 118 -2.34 4.97 11.05
C CYS A 118 -2.53 4.05 12.26
N ASN A 119 -2.61 4.63 13.45
CA ASN A 119 -2.76 3.89 14.70
C ASN A 119 -1.74 2.74 14.87
N GLY A 120 -0.47 2.99 14.57
CA GLY A 120 0.61 2.00 14.67
C GLY A 120 0.69 1.03 13.50
N LYS A 121 -0.13 1.18 12.45
CA LYS A 121 -0.06 0.37 11.22
C LYS A 121 0.41 1.18 10.04
N TRP A 122 1.48 0.73 9.40
CA TRP A 122 2.05 1.33 8.20
C TRP A 122 1.24 1.01 6.95
N PHE A 123 1.17 1.96 6.03
CA PHE A 123 0.58 1.79 4.72
C PHE A 123 1.40 2.53 3.64
N LEU A 124 1.46 1.97 2.45
CA LEU A 124 2.16 2.55 1.29
C LEU A 124 1.22 3.24 0.29
N ASN A 125 -0.02 2.74 0.14
CA ASN A 125 -0.97 3.33 -0.81
C ASN A 125 -1.88 4.36 -0.15
N GLY A 126 -2.58 3.96 0.90
CA GLY A 126 -3.50 4.85 1.61
C GLY A 126 -4.23 4.16 2.74
N CYS A 127 -4.80 4.98 3.62
CA CYS A 127 -5.67 4.57 4.72
C CYS A 127 -6.96 5.38 4.65
N GLY A 128 -8.11 4.70 4.68
CA GLY A 128 -9.41 5.34 4.56
C GLY A 128 -10.38 4.95 5.66
N ILE A 129 -11.34 5.86 5.92
CA ILE A 129 -12.48 5.65 6.80
C ILE A 129 -13.77 5.99 6.06
N GLY A 130 -14.84 5.32 6.45
CA GLY A 130 -16.14 5.51 5.82
C GLY A 130 -16.46 4.37 4.84
N PHE A 131 -16.82 4.71 3.63
CA PHE A 131 -17.29 3.76 2.62
C PHE A 131 -16.25 2.67 2.29
N ASP A 132 -15.00 3.03 2.03
CA ASP A 132 -13.96 2.05 1.67
C ASP A 132 -13.64 1.08 2.81
N GLY A 133 -13.61 1.55 4.05
CA GLY A 133 -13.48 0.69 5.23
C GLY A 133 -14.63 -0.34 5.34
N ARG A 134 -15.88 0.05 4.98
CA ARG A 134 -17.02 -0.85 4.93
C ARG A 134 -16.90 -1.89 3.82
N VAL A 135 -16.43 -1.49 2.63
CA VAL A 135 -16.19 -2.40 1.51
C VAL A 135 -15.15 -3.46 1.89
N VAL A 136 -14.01 -3.05 2.44
CA VAL A 136 -12.95 -3.97 2.89
C VAL A 136 -13.47 -4.93 3.97
N ARG A 137 -14.23 -4.44 4.94
CA ARG A 137 -14.81 -5.26 6.02
C ARG A 137 -15.80 -6.29 5.48
N SER A 138 -16.67 -5.89 4.55
CA SER A 138 -17.66 -6.79 3.96
C SER A 138 -17.02 -7.91 3.13
N MET A 139 -15.85 -7.68 2.56
CA MET A 139 -15.10 -8.68 1.81
C MET A 139 -14.36 -9.68 2.70
N LYS A 140 -13.89 -9.28 3.90
CA LYS A 140 -13.26 -10.19 4.85
C LYS A 140 -14.21 -11.31 5.29
N HIS A 141 -15.50 -11.04 5.39
CA HIS A 141 -16.52 -12.02 5.76
C HIS A 141 -16.94 -12.95 4.63
N LYS A 142 -16.64 -12.61 3.36
CA LYS A 142 -17.02 -13.40 2.17
C LYS A 142 -15.81 -14.04 1.48
N ARG A 143 -14.89 -14.61 2.23
CA ARG A 143 -13.73 -15.35 1.71
C ARG A 143 -14.13 -16.68 1.04
N SER A 144 -15.12 -16.66 0.15
CA SER A 144 -15.41 -17.76 -0.77
C SER A 144 -14.52 -17.67 -2.00
N LYS A 145 -14.01 -18.80 -2.43
CA LYS A 145 -12.87 -19.05 -3.33
C LYS A 145 -12.99 -18.52 -4.78
N SER A 146 -13.99 -17.74 -5.15
CA SER A 146 -14.30 -17.49 -6.57
C SER A 146 -14.59 -16.04 -6.97
N PHE A 147 -14.35 -15.04 -6.14
CA PHE A 147 -14.70 -13.66 -6.51
C PHE A 147 -13.54 -12.93 -7.19
N GLY A 148 -13.65 -12.75 -8.53
CA GLY A 148 -12.78 -11.91 -9.33
C GLY A 148 -13.07 -10.40 -9.15
N LEU A 149 -12.33 -9.57 -9.89
CA LEU A 149 -12.45 -8.09 -9.89
C LEU A 149 -13.90 -7.61 -10.15
N SER A 150 -14.65 -8.32 -11.00
CA SER A 150 -16.05 -8.01 -11.32
C SER A 150 -16.98 -8.14 -10.11
N ALA A 151 -16.80 -9.17 -9.29
CA ALA A 151 -17.60 -9.32 -8.07
C ALA A 151 -17.23 -8.29 -6.99
N TYR A 152 -15.97 -7.89 -6.92
CA TYR A 152 -15.56 -6.73 -6.11
C TYR A 152 -16.30 -5.47 -6.54
N LEU A 153 -16.35 -5.18 -7.83
CA LEU A 153 -17.02 -4.02 -8.39
C LEU A 153 -18.52 -4.02 -8.07
N VAL A 154 -19.21 -5.15 -8.31
CA VAL A 154 -20.64 -5.30 -8.02
C VAL A 154 -20.92 -5.13 -6.52
N HIS A 155 -20.08 -5.71 -5.66
CA HIS A 155 -20.24 -5.57 -4.22
C HIS A 155 -19.98 -4.13 -3.74
N THR A 156 -19.00 -3.46 -4.34
CA THR A 156 -18.70 -2.05 -4.08
C THR A 156 -19.87 -1.16 -4.48
N LEU A 157 -20.44 -1.36 -5.67
CA LEU A 157 -21.60 -0.62 -6.16
C LEU A 157 -22.83 -0.84 -5.28
N LYS A 158 -23.14 -2.08 -4.90
CA LYS A 158 -24.25 -2.36 -3.97
C LYS A 158 -24.08 -1.65 -2.64
N ASN A 159 -22.89 -1.68 -2.05
CA ASN A 159 -22.61 -0.97 -0.81
C ASN A 159 -22.72 0.55 -0.94
N LEU A 160 -22.42 1.11 -2.12
CA LEU A 160 -22.53 2.55 -2.38
C LEU A 160 -24.00 3.03 -2.30
N PHE A 161 -24.94 2.29 -2.86
CA PHE A 161 -26.37 2.65 -2.82
C PHE A 161 -26.95 2.68 -1.42
N PHE A 162 -26.45 1.85 -0.51
CA PHE A 162 -26.95 1.74 0.87
C PHE A 162 -26.08 2.46 1.90
N TYR A 163 -25.02 3.15 1.46
CA TYR A 163 -24.12 3.84 2.37
C TYR A 163 -24.60 5.25 2.68
N ARG A 164 -24.79 5.53 3.97
CA ARG A 164 -25.10 6.89 4.43
C ARG A 164 -23.82 7.61 4.81
N SER A 165 -23.66 8.86 4.36
CA SER A 165 -22.55 9.72 4.74
C SER A 165 -22.45 9.87 6.26
N GLY A 166 -21.22 9.81 6.77
CA GLY A 166 -20.94 10.05 8.19
C GLY A 166 -20.64 11.51 8.47
N LYS A 167 -20.86 11.94 9.72
CA LYS A 167 -20.34 13.23 10.22
C LYS A 167 -18.92 12.98 10.76
N TYR A 168 -17.96 13.78 10.33
CA TYR A 168 -16.55 13.66 10.72
C TYR A 168 -16.03 14.99 11.24
N SER A 169 -15.19 14.92 12.27
CA SER A 169 -14.36 16.02 12.72
C SER A 169 -12.90 15.70 12.43
N ILE A 170 -12.29 16.48 11.56
CA ILE A 170 -10.89 16.34 11.12
C ILE A 170 -10.10 17.46 11.76
N ARG A 171 -9.02 17.12 12.47
CA ARG A 171 -8.08 18.10 13.00
C ARG A 171 -6.75 17.93 12.29
N TYR A 172 -6.21 19.01 11.76
CA TYR A 172 -4.92 19.02 11.06
C TYR A 172 -4.26 20.41 11.19
N ASN A 173 -2.97 20.45 11.43
CA ASN A 173 -2.18 21.68 11.54
C ASN A 173 -2.86 22.77 12.40
N GLY A 174 -3.41 22.40 13.56
CA GLY A 174 -4.12 23.34 14.45
C GLY A 174 -5.53 23.73 14.00
N SER A 175 -5.92 23.41 12.77
CA SER A 175 -7.25 23.67 12.23
C SER A 175 -8.21 22.50 12.50
N SER A 176 -9.51 22.80 12.57
CA SER A 176 -10.58 21.80 12.72
C SER A 176 -11.63 21.97 11.64
N LEU A 177 -11.98 20.88 10.98
CA LEU A 177 -12.99 20.82 9.94
C LEU A 177 -14.07 19.81 10.33
N ASN A 178 -15.33 20.27 10.43
CA ASN A 178 -16.49 19.40 10.68
C ASN A 178 -17.32 19.28 9.43
N MET A 179 -17.54 18.06 8.93
CA MET A 179 -18.27 17.86 7.71
C MET A 179 -18.92 16.50 7.60
N LYS A 180 -19.90 16.38 6.68
CA LYS A 180 -20.42 15.09 6.24
C LYS A 180 -19.59 14.62 5.05
N ALA A 181 -19.13 13.37 5.07
CA ALA A 181 -18.44 12.77 3.95
C ALA A 181 -18.87 11.32 3.76
N LEU A 182 -18.77 10.84 2.53
CA LEU A 182 -18.88 9.44 2.18
C LEU A 182 -17.63 8.69 2.62
N MET A 183 -16.47 9.28 2.34
CA MET A 183 -15.17 8.69 2.55
C MET A 183 -14.14 9.79 2.85
N ILE A 184 -13.23 9.46 3.76
CA ILE A 184 -12.04 10.27 4.03
C ILE A 184 -10.84 9.34 3.89
N THR A 185 -9.87 9.73 3.07
CA THR A 185 -8.67 8.94 2.81
C THR A 185 -7.43 9.78 3.01
N VAL A 186 -6.45 9.21 3.69
CA VAL A 186 -5.07 9.71 3.69
C VAL A 186 -4.31 8.83 2.69
N ALA A 187 -3.94 9.40 1.55
CA ALA A 187 -3.32 8.72 0.44
C ALA A 187 -1.85 9.10 0.30
N ASN A 188 -1.00 8.10 0.11
CA ASN A 188 0.39 8.24 -0.31
C ASN A 188 0.51 8.01 -1.82
N GLY A 189 -0.06 6.91 -2.33
CA GLY A 189 -0.14 6.64 -3.77
C GLY A 189 -1.40 7.21 -4.42
N ALA A 190 -1.35 7.38 -5.74
CA ALA A 190 -2.48 7.90 -6.51
C ALA A 190 -3.66 6.92 -6.61
N LYS A 191 -3.37 5.61 -6.54
CA LYS A 191 -4.34 4.53 -6.77
C LYS A 191 -4.29 3.48 -5.68
N TYR A 192 -5.45 2.93 -5.32
CA TYR A 192 -5.56 1.71 -4.53
C TYR A 192 -6.89 0.99 -4.77
N GLY A 193 -7.09 -0.17 -4.13
CA GLY A 193 -8.33 -0.93 -4.23
C GLY A 193 -8.57 -1.57 -5.60
N GLY A 194 -7.49 -1.93 -6.33
CA GLY A 194 -7.56 -2.55 -7.65
C GLY A 194 -7.51 -1.56 -8.82
N GLY A 195 -6.88 -0.41 -8.62
CA GLY A 195 -6.64 0.60 -9.65
C GLY A 195 -7.56 1.83 -9.61
N PHE A 196 -8.38 1.97 -8.56
CA PHE A 196 -9.18 3.17 -8.39
C PHE A 196 -8.30 4.40 -8.16
N MET A 197 -8.51 5.43 -8.96
CA MET A 197 -7.83 6.72 -8.84
C MET A 197 -8.47 7.52 -7.70
N VAL A 198 -7.83 7.50 -6.53
CA VAL A 198 -8.33 8.19 -5.33
C VAL A 198 -7.68 9.55 -5.16
N ALA A 199 -6.38 9.64 -5.37
CA ALA A 199 -5.60 10.86 -5.24
C ALA A 199 -4.70 11.10 -6.45
N PRO A 200 -5.24 11.51 -7.64
CA PRO A 200 -4.49 11.59 -8.89
C PRO A 200 -3.23 12.47 -8.89
N GLY A 201 -3.08 13.35 -7.89
CA GLY A 201 -1.88 14.19 -7.74
C GLY A 201 -0.93 13.72 -6.64
N ALA A 202 -1.18 12.56 -6.03
CA ALA A 202 -0.29 12.00 -5.03
C ALA A 202 0.99 11.47 -5.67
N LYS A 203 2.10 11.67 -4.98
CA LYS A 203 3.42 11.13 -5.34
C LYS A 203 3.96 10.39 -4.12
N ILE A 204 4.51 9.21 -4.35
CA ILE A 204 4.93 8.29 -3.28
C ILE A 204 6.26 8.67 -2.62
N ASN A 205 6.93 9.72 -3.10
CA ASN A 205 8.28 10.12 -2.68
C ASN A 205 8.46 11.65 -2.58
N ASP A 206 7.39 12.40 -2.37
CA ASP A 206 7.45 13.87 -2.28
C ASP A 206 7.40 14.42 -0.84
N GLY A 207 7.48 13.52 0.12
CA GLY A 207 7.45 13.88 1.53
C GLY A 207 6.05 14.23 2.05
N ARG A 208 4.97 13.83 1.36
CA ARG A 208 3.62 14.28 1.66
C ARG A 208 2.62 13.15 1.64
N LEU A 209 1.61 13.25 2.51
CA LEU A 209 0.40 12.44 2.45
C LEU A 209 -0.76 13.34 2.03
N ASN A 210 -1.61 12.86 1.14
CA ASN A 210 -2.72 13.62 0.59
C ASN A 210 -4.01 13.30 1.34
N LEU A 211 -4.67 14.31 1.91
CA LEU A 211 -6.01 14.14 2.48
C LEU A 211 -7.06 14.31 1.38
N VAL A 212 -7.78 13.24 1.11
CA VAL A 212 -8.89 13.21 0.15
C VAL A 212 -10.19 13.07 0.92
N ILE A 213 -11.11 13.98 0.68
CA ILE A 213 -12.44 13.96 1.27
C ILE A 213 -13.45 13.88 0.14
N ASP A 214 -14.29 12.86 0.15
CA ASP A 214 -15.38 12.71 -0.81
C ASP A 214 -16.70 13.09 -0.14
N PRO A 215 -17.22 14.31 -0.39
CA PRO A 215 -18.52 14.73 0.11
C PRO A 215 -19.61 14.12 -0.77
N PHE A 216 -20.30 13.11 -0.28
CA PHE A 216 -21.49 12.61 -0.94
C PHE A 216 -22.63 13.62 -0.78
N THR A 217 -22.85 14.45 -1.81
CA THR A 217 -24.06 15.26 -1.94
C THR A 217 -25.03 14.54 -2.89
N GLN A 218 -26.28 14.34 -2.46
CA GLN A 218 -27.34 13.75 -3.31
C GLN A 218 -27.74 14.64 -4.53
N THR A 219 -27.20 15.82 -4.63
CA THR A 219 -27.37 16.71 -5.78
C THR A 219 -26.33 16.45 -6.84
N GLN A 220 -26.76 16.38 -8.10
CA GLN A 220 -26.01 16.00 -9.32
C GLN A 220 -24.72 16.80 -9.63
N ASN A 221 -24.29 17.71 -8.79
CA ASN A 221 -23.03 18.41 -8.92
C ASN A 221 -21.93 17.69 -8.12
N ARG A 222 -21.32 16.65 -8.71
CA ARG A 222 -20.07 16.04 -8.23
C ARG A 222 -18.92 17.05 -8.31
N LYS A 223 -18.88 18.00 -7.42
CA LYS A 223 -17.64 18.73 -7.13
C LYS A 223 -16.90 17.92 -6.06
N ALA A 224 -15.98 17.08 -6.51
CA ALA A 224 -14.95 16.57 -5.60
C ALA A 224 -14.17 17.79 -5.09
N TYR A 225 -14.44 18.21 -3.87
CA TYR A 225 -13.63 19.24 -3.22
C TYR A 225 -12.30 18.57 -2.83
N ARG A 226 -11.34 18.66 -3.74
CA ARG A 226 -9.97 18.28 -3.52
C ARG A 226 -9.34 19.34 -2.62
N ILE A 227 -9.43 19.14 -1.32
CA ILE A 227 -8.57 19.90 -0.42
C ILE A 227 -7.22 19.19 -0.46
N LYS A 228 -6.32 19.66 -1.35
CA LYS A 228 -4.91 19.33 -1.31
C LYS A 228 -4.30 20.03 -0.10
N HIS A 229 -4.43 19.46 1.06
CA HIS A 229 -3.64 19.86 2.20
C HIS A 229 -2.43 18.92 2.30
N TYR A 230 -1.30 19.44 1.95
CA TYR A 230 0.00 18.79 2.07
C TYR A 230 0.41 18.81 3.53
N PHE A 231 0.52 17.66 4.14
CA PHE A 231 1.14 17.53 5.44
C PHE A 231 2.65 17.64 5.26
N ARG A 232 3.19 18.84 5.44
CA ARG A 232 4.65 19.02 5.49
C ARG A 232 5.12 18.51 6.85
N SER A 233 5.81 17.40 6.87
CA SER A 233 6.52 16.94 8.06
C SER A 233 7.72 17.85 8.28
N PHE A 234 7.58 18.89 9.08
CA PHE A 234 8.73 19.46 9.80
C PHE A 234 8.95 18.59 11.02
N GLY A 235 10.19 18.14 11.26
CA GLY A 235 10.72 17.32 12.33
C GLY A 235 10.04 17.44 13.70
N GLY A 236 8.84 16.95 13.80
CA GLY A 236 8.04 16.93 15.01
C GLY A 236 6.87 15.98 14.82
N ILE A 237 6.69 15.10 15.77
CA ILE A 237 5.62 14.09 15.79
C ILE A 237 4.26 14.79 15.84
N GLY A 238 3.65 15.04 14.69
CA GLY A 238 2.29 15.57 14.57
C GLY A 238 1.24 14.45 14.65
N TYR A 239 0.50 14.38 15.74
CA TYR A 239 -0.66 13.49 15.87
C TYR A 239 -1.90 14.19 15.32
N HIS A 240 -2.60 13.57 14.37
CA HIS A 240 -3.91 14.04 13.93
C HIS A 240 -4.98 13.05 14.34
N ARG A 241 -5.92 13.50 15.13
CA ARG A 241 -7.00 12.69 15.70
C ARG A 241 -8.29 12.92 14.93
N CYS A 242 -8.76 11.89 14.23
CA CYS A 242 -10.12 11.86 13.71
C CYS A 242 -11.06 11.32 14.79
N ARG A 243 -12.05 12.13 15.18
CA ARG A 243 -13.07 11.69 16.16
C ARG A 243 -14.31 11.18 15.44
N LYS A 244 -14.39 9.89 15.24
CA LYS A 244 -15.61 9.11 15.37
C LYS A 244 -15.19 7.76 15.95
N THR A 245 -15.78 7.34 17.06
CA THR A 245 -15.67 6.07 17.80
C THR A 245 -14.36 5.27 17.76
N HIS A 246 -13.48 5.51 16.80
CA HIS A 246 -12.13 4.97 16.64
C HIS A 246 -11.23 6.09 16.11
N GLY A 247 -10.60 6.84 17.01
CA GLY A 247 -9.66 7.89 16.63
C GLY A 247 -8.52 7.31 15.78
N CYS A 248 -8.35 7.83 14.57
CA CYS A 248 -7.25 7.45 13.68
C CYS A 248 -6.22 8.57 13.70
N ALA A 249 -4.98 8.25 14.06
CA ALA A 249 -3.84 9.14 13.96
C ALA A 249 -2.90 8.62 12.86
N CYS A 250 -2.54 9.48 11.91
CA CYS A 250 -1.62 9.10 10.83
C CYS A 250 -0.27 9.81 11.00
N ARG A 251 0.82 9.07 10.78
CA ARG A 251 2.21 9.54 10.75
C ARG A 251 2.83 9.17 9.43
N ARG A 252 3.99 9.73 9.13
CA ARG A 252 4.82 9.40 7.99
C ARG A 252 6.06 8.61 8.40
N GLY A 253 6.50 7.72 7.54
CA GLY A 253 7.79 7.03 7.58
C GLY A 253 8.38 6.93 6.18
N ILE A 254 9.58 6.40 6.05
CA ILE A 254 10.28 6.22 4.78
C ILE A 254 10.73 4.77 4.67
N PHE A 255 10.47 4.16 3.53
CA PHE A 255 11.00 2.86 3.14
C PHE A 255 11.79 2.99 1.83
N PHE A 256 12.81 2.15 1.65
CA PHE A 256 13.66 2.17 0.47
C PHE A 256 13.24 1.09 -0.52
N PHE A 257 13.03 1.48 -1.77
CA PHE A 257 12.72 0.57 -2.86
C PHE A 257 13.71 0.72 -3.98
N GLN A 258 14.01 -0.38 -4.67
CA GLN A 258 14.79 -0.32 -5.88
C GLN A 258 13.88 0.03 -7.08
N SER A 259 14.35 0.95 -7.91
CA SER A 259 13.67 1.46 -9.10
C SER A 259 14.66 1.52 -10.29
N PHE A 260 14.14 1.72 -11.47
CA PHE A 260 14.94 1.95 -12.67
C PHE A 260 15.43 3.36 -12.76
#